data_e5413acbd871368261445767a4b7997f
#
_entry.id   e5413acbd871368261445767a4b7997f
#
_cell.length_a   1.000
_cell.length_b   1.000
_cell.length_c   1.000
_cell.angle_alpha   90.00
_cell.angle_beta   90.00
_cell.angle_gamma   90.00
#
_symmetry.space_group_name_H-M   'P 1'
#
loop_
_entity.id
_entity.type
_entity.pdbx_description
1 polymer ?
#
loop_
_entity_poly.entity_id
_entity_poly.type
_entity_poly.pdbx_seq_one_letter_code
_entity_poly.pdbx_strand_id
1 'polypeptide(L)'
;MKFIRTITMVLAVAWICAVANAASIYVGPCEGKIASTGIAKAGNCEVGAALKFPQELLAPYSGGMITGIRVGLVNAEGMEGFRAWIRPSLDGGNLREASASPSTGWNEITLDEPLAIDGNPVFVGYSFSQVKSIKCISAVGESIDGGLYIAKNGNWEVPSNKKGVLSVELIVSHQSIPGADIEITCVCFDSPVAPEGGTVRMNIDITGNALGTGDRFDVEYTVGNSKYKLHSDTWPMFRETVTLSADIKSTEPSIGSDVPVLVSATILSDKDEIDSNNSKDALMGFYTETRPRKVLIEEFTGQACGNCPRAISTIHSCAEKYPGKMAVIAHHVGYKKDDFTVEADYALEWFYGPAEEGTSAPAVMLDRTALPGNKVPMESIGYIETFEPRFLQALDVPAFVTVNVLPVYSESEMKIKVTGDALPLFKAVCPEPRINIFIVEDGLEGWQAGISSEDFTHSHVNRLNVTEIFGDPVDFDNNGFEREYTVKVSPEWNVGNLEIVAFIGEYDPSDRTGCKVFNTASARAYNSSVAEVEDDTIVSTEYFTLDGIKATPYARGILIRIDSYPDGRVSRTKIINR
;
A
#
# COMPACT_ATOMS: atom_id res chain seq x y z
N MET A 1 -26.37 -26.99 53.05
CA MET A 1 -26.89 -26.26 51.87
C MET A 1 -26.84 -24.73 51.95
N LYS A 2 -27.01 -24.10 53.11
CA LYS A 2 -26.90 -22.62 53.23
C LYS A 2 -25.46 -22.09 53.04
N PHE A 3 -24.42 -22.81 53.50
CA PHE A 3 -23.00 -22.37 53.38
C PHE A 3 -22.49 -22.37 51.93
N ILE A 4 -22.91 -23.31 51.10
CA ILE A 4 -22.49 -23.39 49.67
C ILE A 4 -23.12 -22.27 48.86
N ARG A 5 -24.38 -21.90 49.15
CA ARG A 5 -25.05 -20.74 48.45
C ARG A 5 -24.38 -19.40 48.77
N THR A 6 -23.91 -19.20 50.00
CA THR A 6 -23.27 -17.95 50.39
C THR A 6 -21.87 -17.81 49.78
N ILE A 7 -21.10 -18.90 49.63
CA ILE A 7 -19.78 -18.91 48.98
C ILE A 7 -19.92 -18.65 47.49
N THR A 8 -20.92 -19.26 46.83
CA THR A 8 -21.15 -19.04 45.38
C THR A 8 -21.61 -17.60 45.08
N MET A 9 -22.41 -17.01 45.97
CA MET A 9 -22.86 -15.62 45.82
C MET A 9 -21.75 -14.61 46.08
N VAL A 10 -20.86 -14.87 47.06
CA VAL A 10 -19.69 -14.03 47.35
C VAL A 10 -18.65 -14.11 46.23
N LEU A 11 -18.42 -15.29 45.65
CA LEU A 11 -17.55 -15.45 44.47
C LEU A 11 -18.12 -14.76 43.22
N ALA A 12 -19.44 -14.87 42.97
CA ALA A 12 -20.08 -14.19 41.84
C ALA A 12 -20.05 -12.66 42.02
N VAL A 13 -20.30 -12.15 43.23
CA VAL A 13 -20.22 -10.69 43.50
C VAL A 13 -18.78 -10.20 43.44
N ALA A 14 -17.80 -10.96 43.92
CA ALA A 14 -16.38 -10.60 43.80
C ALA A 14 -15.90 -10.59 42.33
N TRP A 15 -16.41 -11.50 41.50
CA TRP A 15 -16.09 -11.55 40.07
C TRP A 15 -16.72 -10.39 39.31
N ILE A 16 -17.98 -10.05 39.61
CA ILE A 16 -18.67 -8.89 39.04
C ILE A 16 -17.97 -7.59 39.47
N CYS A 17 -17.52 -7.45 40.70
CA CYS A 17 -16.76 -6.28 41.18
C CYS A 17 -15.37 -6.18 40.54
N ALA A 18 -14.69 -7.31 40.25
CA ALA A 18 -13.37 -7.29 39.59
C ALA A 18 -13.49 -6.84 38.11
N VAL A 19 -14.54 -7.26 37.40
CA VAL A 19 -14.77 -6.86 36.00
C VAL A 19 -15.34 -5.44 35.90
N ALA A 20 -16.07 -4.96 36.92
CA ALA A 20 -16.59 -3.59 36.96
C ALA A 20 -15.50 -2.51 37.09
N ASN A 21 -14.26 -2.89 37.48
CA ASN A 21 -13.10 -1.99 37.55
C ASN A 21 -12.09 -2.23 36.43
N ALA A 22 -12.37 -3.12 35.47
CA ALA A 22 -11.49 -3.34 34.32
C ALA A 22 -11.64 -2.20 33.31
N ALA A 23 -10.56 -1.85 32.64
CA ALA A 23 -10.58 -0.84 31.58
C ALA A 23 -11.48 -1.28 30.43
N SER A 24 -11.89 -0.33 29.62
CA SER A 24 -12.81 -0.54 28.50
C SER A 24 -12.17 -0.10 27.19
N ILE A 25 -12.69 -0.66 26.08
CA ILE A 25 -12.27 -0.33 24.72
C ILE A 25 -13.49 -0.33 23.80
N TYR A 26 -13.40 0.35 22.65
CA TYR A 26 -14.40 0.27 21.60
C TYR A 26 -14.07 -0.88 20.64
N VAL A 27 -15.02 -1.78 20.44
CA VAL A 27 -14.90 -2.94 19.56
C VAL A 27 -15.95 -2.87 18.47
N GLY A 28 -15.55 -2.85 17.22
CA GLY A 28 -16.46 -2.84 16.07
C GLY A 28 -15.72 -2.71 14.74
N PRO A 29 -16.27 -3.27 13.65
CA PRO A 29 -15.59 -3.32 12.36
C PRO A 29 -15.56 -1.98 11.60
N CYS A 30 -16.25 -0.94 12.11
CA CYS A 30 -16.19 0.41 11.53
C CYS A 30 -14.98 1.22 11.99
N GLU A 31 -14.20 0.73 12.96
CA GLU A 31 -12.93 1.30 13.44
C GLU A 31 -13.04 2.80 13.82
N GLY A 32 -14.12 3.20 14.49
CA GLY A 32 -14.31 4.59 14.91
C GLY A 32 -14.63 5.57 13.79
N LYS A 33 -15.02 5.11 12.59
CA LYS A 33 -15.31 5.98 11.44
C LYS A 33 -16.81 6.27 11.32
N ILE A 34 -17.16 7.49 10.89
CA ILE A 34 -18.51 7.93 10.51
C ILE A 34 -18.47 8.40 9.06
N ALA A 35 -19.47 8.00 8.26
CA ALA A 35 -19.59 8.41 6.87
C ALA A 35 -19.90 9.91 6.75
N SER A 36 -19.45 10.54 5.66
CA SER A 36 -19.78 11.92 5.33
C SER A 36 -21.24 12.09 4.86
N THR A 37 -21.85 11.03 4.33
CA THR A 37 -23.23 11.00 3.84
C THR A 37 -23.99 9.83 4.43
N GLY A 38 -25.23 10.08 4.89
CA GLY A 38 -26.06 9.05 5.53
C GLY A 38 -27.01 8.32 4.57
N ILE A 39 -27.37 7.11 4.96
CA ILE A 39 -28.45 6.34 4.34
C ILE A 39 -29.79 6.72 5.02
N ALA A 40 -30.84 6.81 4.24
CA ALA A 40 -32.19 7.12 4.71
C ALA A 40 -33.20 6.01 4.35
N LYS A 41 -34.22 5.84 5.18
CA LYS A 41 -35.45 5.13 4.82
C LYS A 41 -36.59 6.12 4.56
N ALA A 42 -37.38 5.86 3.54
CA ALA A 42 -38.42 6.79 3.11
C ALA A 42 -39.68 6.73 3.98
N GLY A 43 -40.23 7.92 4.29
CA GLY A 43 -41.56 8.10 4.84
C GLY A 43 -41.66 8.11 6.37
N ASN A 44 -42.90 8.22 6.86
CA ASN A 44 -43.22 8.11 8.29
C ASN A 44 -43.18 6.63 8.68
N CYS A 45 -42.22 6.22 9.48
CA CYS A 45 -42.00 4.83 9.85
C CYS A 45 -41.05 4.68 11.03
N GLU A 46 -41.05 3.49 11.62
CA GLU A 46 -39.95 3.04 12.46
C GLU A 46 -38.79 2.57 11.57
N VAL A 47 -37.58 3.01 11.91
CA VAL A 47 -36.34 2.65 11.22
C VAL A 47 -35.46 1.88 12.18
N GLY A 48 -34.84 0.79 11.70
CA GLY A 48 -33.79 0.05 12.41
C GLY A 48 -32.51 -0.03 11.57
N ALA A 49 -31.37 -0.04 12.23
CA ALA A 49 -30.08 -0.37 11.63
C ALA A 49 -29.31 -1.27 12.58
N ALA A 50 -28.65 -2.30 12.04
CA ALA A 50 -27.91 -3.29 12.81
C ALA A 50 -26.76 -3.90 12.03
N LEU A 51 -25.80 -4.47 12.77
CA LEU A 51 -24.77 -5.35 12.23
C LEU A 51 -24.61 -6.58 13.12
N LYS A 52 -23.99 -7.62 12.58
CA LYS A 52 -23.60 -8.83 13.29
C LYS A 52 -22.19 -8.67 13.85
N PHE A 53 -22.04 -8.90 15.14
CA PHE A 53 -20.73 -9.11 15.79
C PHE A 53 -20.46 -10.62 15.78
N PRO A 54 -19.58 -11.11 14.92
CA PRO A 54 -19.26 -12.53 14.87
C PRO A 54 -18.46 -12.96 16.10
N GLN A 55 -18.44 -14.26 16.36
CA GLN A 55 -17.74 -14.83 17.52
C GLN A 55 -16.26 -14.45 17.56
N GLU A 56 -15.63 -14.45 16.40
CA GLU A 56 -14.17 -14.18 16.24
C GLU A 56 -13.80 -12.77 16.72
N LEU A 57 -14.68 -11.80 16.52
CA LEU A 57 -14.45 -10.41 16.95
C LEU A 57 -14.56 -10.27 18.48
N LEU A 58 -15.37 -11.08 19.14
CA LEU A 58 -15.60 -11.05 20.58
C LEU A 58 -14.70 -12.03 21.36
N ALA A 59 -14.12 -13.03 20.69
CA ALA A 59 -13.32 -14.08 21.32
C ALA A 59 -12.15 -13.57 22.20
N PRO A 60 -11.40 -12.51 21.81
CA PRO A 60 -10.33 -11.94 22.63
C PRO A 60 -10.81 -11.43 23.99
N TYR A 61 -12.10 -11.10 24.12
CA TYR A 61 -12.72 -10.53 25.31
C TYR A 61 -13.65 -11.52 26.04
N SER A 62 -13.52 -12.81 25.75
CA SER A 62 -14.34 -13.85 26.38
C SER A 62 -14.20 -13.82 27.92
N GLY A 63 -15.31 -13.82 28.62
CA GLY A 63 -15.36 -13.64 30.08
C GLY A 63 -15.43 -12.18 30.53
N GLY A 64 -15.27 -11.23 29.62
CA GLY A 64 -15.51 -9.80 29.85
C GLY A 64 -16.97 -9.42 29.76
N MET A 65 -17.23 -8.13 29.74
CA MET A 65 -18.59 -7.56 29.74
C MET A 65 -18.76 -6.52 28.64
N ILE A 66 -19.90 -6.51 27.97
CA ILE A 66 -20.37 -5.40 27.17
C ILE A 66 -21.07 -4.45 28.13
N THR A 67 -20.53 -3.24 28.30
CA THR A 67 -21.02 -2.22 29.23
C THR A 67 -21.83 -1.12 28.52
N GLY A 68 -21.71 -1.01 27.21
CA GLY A 68 -22.40 -0.01 26.42
C GLY A 68 -22.37 -0.27 24.93
N ILE A 69 -23.07 0.56 24.20
CA ILE A 69 -23.13 0.60 22.73
C ILE A 69 -22.76 2.02 22.28
N ARG A 70 -21.87 2.13 21.32
CA ARG A 70 -21.47 3.38 20.69
C ARG A 70 -22.03 3.44 19.28
N VAL A 71 -22.83 4.47 18.98
CA VAL A 71 -23.56 4.62 17.71
C VAL A 71 -23.13 5.90 17.00
N GLY A 72 -22.62 5.76 15.78
CA GLY A 72 -22.26 6.86 14.88
C GLY A 72 -23.44 7.27 14.00
N LEU A 73 -23.86 8.52 14.06
CA LEU A 73 -24.97 9.08 13.27
C LEU A 73 -24.49 10.24 12.40
N VAL A 74 -24.85 10.20 11.10
CA VAL A 74 -24.56 11.31 10.17
C VAL A 74 -25.46 12.53 10.48
N ASN A 75 -26.70 12.28 10.90
CA ASN A 75 -27.67 13.30 11.31
C ASN A 75 -28.66 12.67 12.30
N ALA A 76 -28.90 13.34 13.42
CA ALA A 76 -29.85 12.90 14.44
C ALA A 76 -31.13 13.76 14.50
N GLU A 77 -31.25 14.82 13.68
CA GLU A 77 -32.39 15.72 13.72
C GLU A 77 -33.70 15.04 13.29
N GLY A 78 -34.73 15.09 14.13
CA GLY A 78 -36.02 14.49 13.87
C GLY A 78 -36.13 12.99 14.17
N MET A 79 -35.17 12.41 14.89
CA MET A 79 -35.27 11.05 15.45
C MET A 79 -36.08 11.09 16.76
N GLU A 80 -37.07 10.20 16.87
CA GLU A 80 -37.90 10.07 18.07
C GLU A 80 -37.81 8.67 18.65
N GLY A 81 -37.81 8.52 19.97
CA GLY A 81 -37.79 7.22 20.64
C GLY A 81 -36.58 6.35 20.32
N PHE A 82 -35.41 6.96 20.23
CA PHE A 82 -34.16 6.26 19.91
C PHE A 82 -33.79 5.25 20.99
N ARG A 83 -33.49 4.00 20.56
CA ARG A 83 -33.08 2.89 21.40
C ARG A 83 -31.94 2.12 20.75
N ALA A 84 -30.87 1.90 21.47
CA ALA A 84 -29.81 0.98 21.10
C ALA A 84 -30.04 -0.39 21.78
N TRP A 85 -29.73 -1.48 21.11
CA TRP A 85 -30.05 -2.81 21.60
C TRP A 85 -29.02 -3.86 21.15
N ILE A 86 -28.98 -4.98 21.92
CA ILE A 86 -28.21 -6.20 21.61
C ILE A 86 -29.20 -7.36 21.56
N ARG A 87 -29.11 -8.20 20.51
CA ARG A 87 -30.00 -9.36 20.27
C ARG A 87 -29.23 -10.61 19.86
N PRO A 88 -29.77 -11.82 20.09
CA PRO A 88 -29.17 -13.05 19.58
C PRO A 88 -29.41 -13.24 18.07
N SER A 89 -30.44 -12.61 17.50
CA SER A 89 -30.78 -12.56 16.07
C SER A 89 -31.52 -11.27 15.76
N LEU A 90 -31.64 -10.89 14.49
CA LEU A 90 -32.35 -9.66 14.07
C LEU A 90 -33.79 -9.59 14.58
N ASP A 91 -34.50 -10.72 14.55
CA ASP A 91 -35.91 -10.86 14.98
C ASP A 91 -36.04 -11.37 16.43
N GLY A 92 -34.90 -11.57 17.11
CA GLY A 92 -34.87 -12.04 18.50
C GLY A 92 -35.26 -10.96 19.51
N GLY A 93 -35.62 -11.39 20.72
CA GLY A 93 -35.83 -10.46 21.83
C GLY A 93 -34.53 -9.77 22.25
N ASN A 94 -34.65 -8.57 22.83
CA ASN A 94 -33.50 -7.83 23.31
C ASN A 94 -32.83 -8.56 24.49
N LEU A 95 -31.54 -8.88 24.36
CA LEU A 95 -30.71 -9.30 25.50
C LEU A 95 -30.44 -8.07 26.39
N ARG A 96 -30.21 -6.91 25.75
CA ARG A 96 -30.07 -5.59 26.40
C ARG A 96 -30.65 -4.53 25.50
N GLU A 97 -31.17 -3.46 26.11
CA GLU A 97 -31.68 -2.27 25.45
C GLU A 97 -31.44 -1.07 26.34
N ALA A 98 -31.09 0.07 25.73
CA ALA A 98 -31.00 1.35 26.43
C ALA A 98 -31.56 2.48 25.53
N SER A 99 -32.31 3.39 26.12
CA SER A 99 -32.83 4.59 25.45
C SER A 99 -31.87 5.76 25.59
N ALA A 100 -31.78 6.59 24.57
CA ALA A 100 -30.95 7.78 24.58
C ALA A 100 -31.59 8.93 23.79
N SER A 101 -31.10 10.13 24.01
CA SER A 101 -31.37 11.31 23.17
C SER A 101 -30.17 11.47 22.21
N PRO A 102 -30.27 11.03 20.94
CA PRO A 102 -29.13 10.96 20.04
C PRO A 102 -28.71 12.35 19.55
N SER A 103 -27.43 12.52 19.29
CA SER A 103 -26.83 13.66 18.61
C SER A 103 -26.11 13.24 17.33
N THR A 104 -25.86 14.17 16.42
CA THR A 104 -25.00 13.96 15.25
C THR A 104 -23.58 13.68 15.74
N GLY A 105 -22.92 12.69 15.14
CA GLY A 105 -21.63 12.17 15.58
C GLY A 105 -21.76 10.90 16.42
N TRP A 106 -20.76 10.63 17.25
CA TRP A 106 -20.74 9.47 18.13
C TRP A 106 -21.61 9.67 19.39
N ASN A 107 -22.40 8.64 19.70
CA ASN A 107 -23.25 8.57 20.88
C ASN A 107 -22.87 7.33 21.71
N GLU A 108 -22.39 7.53 22.93
CA GLU A 108 -22.10 6.45 23.86
C GLU A 108 -23.32 6.21 24.76
N ILE A 109 -23.82 4.98 24.74
CA ILE A 109 -25.05 4.58 25.41
C ILE A 109 -24.71 3.48 26.40
N THR A 110 -24.68 3.82 27.67
CA THR A 110 -24.41 2.86 28.76
C THR A 110 -25.60 1.93 28.93
N LEU A 111 -25.32 0.63 29.12
CA LEU A 111 -26.33 -0.36 29.47
C LEU A 111 -26.59 -0.35 30.98
N ASP A 112 -27.86 -0.36 31.40
CA ASP A 112 -28.24 -0.45 32.82
C ASP A 112 -27.68 -1.71 33.47
N GLU A 113 -27.66 -2.81 32.73
CA GLU A 113 -27.05 -4.08 33.12
C GLU A 113 -26.06 -4.52 32.05
N PRO A 114 -24.75 -4.67 32.36
CA PRO A 114 -23.80 -5.22 31.41
C PRO A 114 -24.18 -6.61 30.90
N LEU A 115 -23.77 -6.94 29.67
CA LEU A 115 -23.93 -8.25 29.06
C LEU A 115 -22.62 -9.01 29.06
N ALA A 116 -22.60 -10.23 29.62
CA ALA A 116 -21.40 -11.08 29.59
C ALA A 116 -21.07 -11.53 28.15
N ILE A 117 -19.78 -11.55 27.82
CA ILE A 117 -19.27 -12.08 26.56
C ILE A 117 -19.05 -13.58 26.74
N ASP A 118 -19.96 -14.38 26.20
CA ASP A 118 -19.99 -15.85 26.33
C ASP A 118 -19.49 -16.60 25.08
N GLY A 119 -18.98 -15.85 24.09
CA GLY A 119 -18.47 -16.41 22.85
C GLY A 119 -19.55 -16.64 21.76
N ASN A 120 -20.81 -16.33 22.02
CA ASN A 120 -21.85 -16.38 21.01
C ASN A 120 -21.88 -15.09 20.17
N PRO A 121 -22.17 -15.17 18.85
CA PRO A 121 -22.38 -13.98 18.04
C PRO A 121 -23.61 -13.22 18.49
N VAL A 122 -23.59 -11.89 18.37
CA VAL A 122 -24.72 -11.03 18.68
C VAL A 122 -24.99 -10.04 17.54
N PHE A 123 -26.24 -9.61 17.41
CA PHE A 123 -26.63 -8.49 16.59
C PHE A 123 -26.73 -7.24 17.45
N VAL A 124 -26.10 -6.18 17.01
CA VAL A 124 -26.08 -4.88 17.70
C VAL A 124 -26.64 -3.84 16.75
N GLY A 125 -27.54 -3.04 17.28
CA GLY A 125 -28.18 -2.04 16.45
C GLY A 125 -28.96 -1.02 17.24
N TYR A 126 -29.69 -0.21 16.52
CA TYR A 126 -30.58 0.81 17.07
C TYR A 126 -31.89 0.91 16.26
N SER A 127 -32.91 1.47 16.89
CA SER A 127 -34.18 1.80 16.25
C SER A 127 -34.70 3.14 16.73
N PHE A 128 -35.47 3.80 15.87
CA PHE A 128 -36.11 5.09 16.14
C PHE A 128 -37.33 5.29 15.23
N SER A 129 -38.21 6.21 15.59
CA SER A 129 -39.32 6.66 14.75
C SER A 129 -38.96 7.96 14.03
N GLN A 130 -39.43 8.10 12.80
CA GLN A 130 -39.31 9.34 12.01
C GLN A 130 -40.65 9.73 11.37
N VAL A 131 -40.92 11.03 11.26
CA VAL A 131 -42.08 11.55 10.52
C VAL A 131 -41.76 11.70 9.03
N LYS A 132 -40.52 12.05 8.70
CA LYS A 132 -39.98 12.18 7.35
C LYS A 132 -38.60 11.53 7.25
N SER A 133 -38.16 11.22 6.02
CA SER A 133 -36.86 10.59 5.79
C SER A 133 -35.72 11.38 6.39
N ILE A 134 -34.87 10.72 7.18
CA ILE A 134 -33.64 11.27 7.77
C ILE A 134 -32.43 10.50 7.20
N LYS A 135 -31.45 11.22 6.68
CA LYS A 135 -30.15 10.63 6.24
C LYS A 135 -29.25 10.47 7.45
N CYS A 136 -29.54 9.50 8.30
CA CYS A 136 -28.89 9.34 9.61
C CYS A 136 -27.95 8.13 9.69
N ILE A 137 -28.24 7.03 8.96
CA ILE A 137 -27.50 5.77 9.10
C ILE A 137 -26.14 5.94 8.46
N SER A 138 -25.08 5.77 9.26
CA SER A 138 -23.69 5.82 8.83
C SER A 138 -23.20 4.40 8.52
N ALA A 139 -22.64 4.21 7.31
CA ALA A 139 -21.94 2.99 6.93
C ALA A 139 -20.64 3.37 6.22
N VAL A 140 -19.53 2.73 6.59
CA VAL A 140 -18.16 3.09 6.18
C VAL A 140 -17.39 1.88 5.64
N GLY A 141 -16.38 2.16 4.82
CA GLY A 141 -15.47 1.15 4.30
C GLY A 141 -16.11 0.14 3.36
N GLU A 142 -15.43 -0.97 3.15
CA GLU A 142 -15.91 -2.07 2.32
C GLU A 142 -17.03 -2.85 3.01
N SER A 143 -17.92 -3.44 2.22
CA SER A 143 -19.00 -4.27 2.73
C SER A 143 -18.49 -5.63 3.14
N ILE A 144 -18.80 -6.04 4.38
CA ILE A 144 -18.54 -7.38 4.89
C ILE A 144 -19.85 -8.12 5.13
N ASP A 145 -19.80 -9.45 5.21
CA ASP A 145 -20.98 -10.25 5.55
C ASP A 145 -21.49 -9.89 6.95
N GLY A 146 -22.78 -9.63 7.06
CA GLY A 146 -23.38 -9.18 8.32
C GLY A 146 -23.06 -7.74 8.73
N GLY A 147 -22.32 -6.96 7.93
CA GLY A 147 -21.88 -5.60 8.28
C GLY A 147 -22.97 -4.54 8.30
N LEU A 148 -24.10 -4.76 7.59
CA LEU A 148 -25.21 -3.80 7.54
C LEU A 148 -26.56 -4.46 7.26
N TYR A 149 -27.49 -4.26 8.17
CA TYR A 149 -28.92 -4.55 8.00
C TYR A 149 -29.71 -3.27 8.26
N ILE A 150 -30.75 -3.03 7.47
CA ILE A 150 -31.63 -1.89 7.66
C ILE A 150 -33.08 -2.38 7.72
N ALA A 151 -33.87 -1.86 8.65
CA ALA A 151 -35.28 -2.19 8.76
C ALA A 151 -36.20 -0.99 8.52
N LYS A 152 -37.39 -1.29 8.00
CA LYS A 152 -38.54 -0.39 7.98
C LYS A 152 -39.71 -1.11 8.62
N ASN A 153 -40.25 -0.56 9.72
CA ASN A 153 -41.33 -1.15 10.50
C ASN A 153 -41.08 -2.63 10.85
N GLY A 154 -39.86 -2.93 11.31
CA GLY A 154 -39.44 -4.27 11.71
C GLY A 154 -39.06 -5.24 10.58
N ASN A 155 -39.23 -4.89 9.30
CA ASN A 155 -38.82 -5.73 8.18
C ASN A 155 -37.32 -5.45 7.83
N TRP A 156 -36.44 -6.41 8.13
CA TRP A 156 -35.01 -6.33 7.89
C TRP A 156 -34.64 -6.67 6.45
N GLU A 157 -33.71 -5.92 5.88
CA GLU A 157 -33.12 -6.18 4.57
C GLU A 157 -31.63 -5.86 4.57
N VAL A 158 -30.86 -6.55 3.72
CA VAL A 158 -29.50 -6.17 3.36
C VAL A 158 -29.59 -5.19 2.18
N PRO A 159 -29.01 -3.98 2.28
CA PRO A 159 -29.07 -3.02 1.18
C PRO A 159 -28.40 -3.57 -0.09
N SER A 160 -29.12 -3.50 -1.23
CA SER A 160 -28.68 -4.05 -2.51
C SER A 160 -27.41 -3.40 -3.08
N ASN A 161 -27.08 -2.19 -2.62
CA ASN A 161 -25.95 -1.38 -3.14
C ASN A 161 -24.71 -1.52 -2.26
N LYS A 162 -24.49 -2.59 -1.54
CA LYS A 162 -23.34 -2.77 -0.64
C LYS A 162 -22.80 -1.44 -0.10
N LYS A 163 -23.18 -1.02 1.11
CA LYS A 163 -22.94 0.33 1.64
C LYS A 163 -21.87 0.38 2.73
N GLY A 164 -20.99 -0.61 2.83
CA GLY A 164 -19.99 -0.68 3.88
C GLY A 164 -20.53 -1.29 5.18
N VAL A 165 -19.88 -0.97 6.29
CA VAL A 165 -20.16 -1.48 7.63
C VAL A 165 -20.82 -0.40 8.48
N LEU A 166 -21.87 -0.75 9.20
CA LEU A 166 -22.60 0.18 10.09
C LEU A 166 -21.66 0.77 11.16
N SER A 167 -21.71 2.08 11.36
CA SER A 167 -20.94 2.78 12.40
C SER A 167 -21.53 2.51 13.79
N VAL A 168 -21.33 1.29 14.29
CA VAL A 168 -21.71 0.86 15.63
C VAL A 168 -20.56 0.06 16.24
N GLU A 169 -20.23 0.37 17.48
CA GLU A 169 -19.22 -0.30 18.28
C GLU A 169 -19.80 -0.71 19.64
N LEU A 170 -19.26 -1.77 20.22
CA LEU A 170 -19.52 -2.17 21.60
C LEU A 170 -18.50 -1.48 22.52
N ILE A 171 -18.92 -1.08 23.69
CA ILE A 171 -18.04 -0.69 24.79
C ILE A 171 -17.78 -1.96 25.60
N VAL A 172 -16.58 -2.51 25.48
CA VAL A 172 -16.18 -3.79 26.09
C VAL A 172 -15.23 -3.54 27.23
N SER A 173 -15.49 -4.13 28.39
CA SER A 173 -14.61 -4.15 29.56
C SER A 173 -14.05 -5.55 29.79
N HIS A 174 -12.72 -5.68 29.88
CA HIS A 174 -12.04 -6.94 30.11
C HIS A 174 -10.70 -6.70 30.84
N GLN A 175 -10.28 -7.66 31.65
CA GLN A 175 -9.04 -7.56 32.43
C GLN A 175 -7.74 -7.47 31.62
N SER A 176 -7.77 -7.87 30.33
CA SER A 176 -6.62 -7.75 29.43
C SER A 176 -6.52 -6.39 28.74
N ILE A 177 -7.51 -5.51 28.93
CA ILE A 177 -7.51 -4.18 28.35
C ILE A 177 -6.69 -3.27 29.27
N PRO A 178 -5.63 -2.60 28.77
CA PRO A 178 -4.83 -1.68 29.57
C PRO A 178 -5.65 -0.44 29.95
N GLY A 179 -5.35 0.13 31.10
CA GLY A 179 -5.93 1.38 31.54
C GLY A 179 -5.45 2.56 30.71
N ALA A 180 -4.15 2.61 30.40
CA ALA A 180 -3.53 3.55 29.50
C ALA A 180 -2.45 2.82 28.68
N ASP A 181 -2.42 3.05 27.36
CA ASP A 181 -1.47 2.44 26.45
C ASP A 181 -1.30 3.29 25.20
N ILE A 182 -0.06 3.49 24.79
CA ILE A 182 0.34 4.14 23.53
C ILE A 182 1.41 3.29 22.86
N GLU A 183 1.41 3.27 21.54
CA GLU A 183 2.25 2.41 20.72
C GLU A 183 3.02 3.24 19.68
N ILE A 184 4.29 2.90 19.43
CA ILE A 184 4.96 3.39 18.21
C ILE A 184 4.46 2.58 17.03
N THR A 185 3.60 3.18 16.23
CA THR A 185 3.06 2.55 15.01
C THR A 185 4.02 2.68 13.83
N CYS A 186 4.79 3.75 13.77
CA CYS A 186 5.82 3.94 12.74
C CYS A 186 7.04 4.69 13.25
N VAL A 187 8.23 4.28 12.80
CA VAL A 187 9.42 5.12 12.64
C VAL A 187 9.60 5.26 11.14
N CYS A 188 9.19 6.37 10.59
CA CYS A 188 9.10 6.62 9.16
C CYS A 188 10.01 7.77 8.76
N PHE A 189 10.29 7.85 7.46
CA PHE A 189 11.08 8.95 6.90
C PHE A 189 10.34 9.53 5.69
N ASP A 190 10.46 10.84 5.45
CA ASP A 190 9.97 11.43 4.20
C ASP A 190 10.70 10.79 3.00
N SER A 191 11.97 10.54 3.16
CA SER A 191 12.81 9.65 2.38
C SER A 191 13.82 9.00 3.33
N PRO A 192 13.97 7.66 3.36
CA PRO A 192 14.92 7.00 4.25
C PRO A 192 16.38 7.26 3.88
N VAL A 193 16.63 7.86 2.72
CA VAL A 193 17.97 8.18 2.24
C VAL A 193 18.07 9.62 1.73
N ALA A 194 19.23 10.25 1.94
CA ALA A 194 19.56 11.55 1.39
C ALA A 194 21.02 11.55 0.87
N PRO A 195 21.40 12.45 -0.03
CA PRO A 195 22.80 12.60 -0.42
C PRO A 195 23.67 13.00 0.78
N GLU A 196 24.96 12.64 0.75
CA GLU A 196 25.93 13.12 1.74
C GLU A 196 25.89 14.65 1.82
N GLY A 197 25.95 15.21 3.04
CA GLY A 197 25.72 16.64 3.31
C GLY A 197 24.24 17.01 3.46
N GLY A 198 23.32 16.10 3.16
CA GLY A 198 21.88 16.31 3.28
C GLY A 198 21.31 16.03 4.67
N THR A 199 20.00 15.99 4.73
CA THR A 199 19.21 15.74 5.94
C THR A 199 18.13 14.72 5.64
N VAL A 200 17.92 13.75 6.53
CA VAL A 200 16.79 12.82 6.55
C VAL A 200 15.80 13.29 7.61
N ARG A 201 14.56 13.55 7.21
CA ARG A 201 13.45 13.86 8.11
C ARG A 201 12.86 12.58 8.61
N MET A 202 12.93 12.35 9.93
CA MET A 202 12.28 11.24 10.64
C MET A 202 10.96 11.69 11.25
N ASN A 203 9.96 10.83 11.19
CA ASN A 203 8.67 10.97 11.84
C ASN A 203 8.43 9.71 12.68
N ILE A 204 8.04 9.89 13.93
CA ILE A 204 7.67 8.81 14.85
C ILE A 204 6.20 8.98 15.14
N ASP A 205 5.38 8.05 14.67
CA ASP A 205 3.95 8.03 14.89
C ASP A 205 3.61 7.21 16.12
N ILE A 206 2.94 7.85 17.07
CA ILE A 206 2.52 7.26 18.32
C ILE A 206 0.99 7.27 18.37
N THR A 207 0.38 6.09 18.49
CA THR A 207 -1.07 5.91 18.49
C THR A 207 -1.56 5.47 19.87
N GLY A 208 -2.70 6.02 20.29
CA GLY A 208 -3.37 5.62 21.53
C GLY A 208 -4.15 4.32 21.35
N ASN A 209 -3.89 3.32 22.20
CA ASN A 209 -4.52 2.00 22.18
C ASN A 209 -5.49 1.76 23.33
N ALA A 210 -5.60 2.69 24.28
CA ALA A 210 -6.52 2.62 25.43
C ALA A 210 -7.42 3.86 25.49
N LEU A 211 -8.57 3.75 26.16
CA LEU A 211 -9.44 4.89 26.44
C LEU A 211 -8.92 5.77 27.59
N GLY A 212 -8.10 5.20 28.49
CA GLY A 212 -7.41 5.99 29.50
C GLY A 212 -6.22 6.73 28.89
N THR A 213 -5.87 7.85 29.48
CA THR A 213 -4.82 8.75 29.01
C THR A 213 -3.80 9.05 30.08
N GLY A 214 -2.58 9.37 29.64
CA GLY A 214 -1.56 10.02 30.44
C GLY A 214 -1.56 11.53 30.22
N ASP A 215 -0.64 12.23 30.90
CA ASP A 215 -0.49 13.68 30.74
C ASP A 215 0.52 14.04 29.64
N ARG A 216 1.63 13.27 29.59
CA ARG A 216 2.79 13.53 28.73
C ARG A 216 3.61 12.26 28.57
N PHE A 217 4.47 12.23 27.58
CA PHE A 217 5.46 11.16 27.39
C PHE A 217 6.71 11.69 26.68
N ASP A 218 7.79 10.94 26.78
CA ASP A 218 9.03 11.17 26.04
C ASP A 218 9.26 10.02 25.05
N VAL A 219 9.99 10.28 23.98
CA VAL A 219 10.54 9.26 23.10
C VAL A 219 12.06 9.41 23.08
N GLU A 220 12.78 8.41 23.57
CA GLU A 220 14.22 8.28 23.34
C GLU A 220 14.42 7.64 21.95
N TYR A 221 15.28 8.22 21.12
CA TYR A 221 15.69 7.57 19.89
C TYR A 221 17.20 7.55 19.77
N THR A 222 17.70 6.53 19.09
CA THR A 222 19.13 6.37 18.78
C THR A 222 19.34 6.42 17.29
N VAL A 223 20.44 7.04 16.87
CA VAL A 223 20.93 7.01 15.48
C VAL A 223 22.34 6.43 15.54
N GLY A 224 22.51 5.19 15.14
CA GLY A 224 23.75 4.46 15.40
C GLY A 224 24.04 4.40 16.91
N ASN A 225 25.12 5.05 17.35
CA ASN A 225 25.52 5.09 18.78
C ASN A 225 25.08 6.37 19.51
N SER A 226 24.49 7.33 18.84
CA SER A 226 24.08 8.61 19.43
C SER A 226 22.64 8.54 19.92
N LYS A 227 22.38 9.11 21.12
CA LYS A 227 21.07 9.13 21.75
C LYS A 227 20.47 10.52 21.77
N TYR A 228 19.19 10.61 21.54
CA TYR A 228 18.39 11.83 21.50
C TYR A 228 17.06 11.62 22.17
N LYS A 229 16.36 12.74 22.47
CA LYS A 229 15.07 12.69 23.14
C LYS A 229 14.11 13.70 22.50
N LEU A 230 12.88 13.26 22.30
CA LEU A 230 11.73 14.08 21.93
C LEU A 230 10.74 14.08 23.07
N HIS A 231 9.98 15.15 23.21
CA HIS A 231 8.96 15.31 24.25
C HIS A 231 7.61 15.61 23.62
N SER A 232 6.56 15.06 24.22
CA SER A 232 5.16 15.38 23.88
C SER A 232 4.39 15.77 25.13
N ASP A 233 3.74 16.94 25.09
CA ASP A 233 2.75 17.37 26.07
C ASP A 233 1.33 16.85 25.73
N THR A 234 1.18 16.11 24.62
CA THR A 234 -0.09 15.57 24.17
C THR A 234 -0.02 14.05 24.17
N TRP A 235 -0.88 13.42 25.00
CA TRP A 235 -1.15 11.99 24.95
C TRP A 235 -2.17 11.70 23.85
N PRO A 236 -1.89 10.80 22.87
CA PRO A 236 -2.87 10.47 21.85
C PRO A 236 -4.07 9.75 22.48
N MET A 237 -5.28 10.16 22.11
CA MET A 237 -6.49 9.45 22.49
C MET A 237 -6.60 8.12 21.72
N PHE A 238 -7.51 7.27 22.15
CA PHE A 238 -7.74 5.98 21.50
C PHE A 238 -7.93 6.11 19.98
N ARG A 239 -7.09 5.43 19.21
CA ARG A 239 -6.99 5.49 17.74
C ARG A 239 -6.56 6.85 17.17
N GLU A 240 -6.16 7.79 17.99
CA GLU A 240 -5.53 9.02 17.51
C GLU A 240 -4.02 8.87 17.48
N THR A 241 -3.38 9.55 16.55
CA THR A 241 -1.93 9.50 16.37
C THR A 241 -1.33 10.87 16.61
N VAL A 242 -0.25 10.91 17.37
CA VAL A 242 0.64 12.06 17.53
C VAL A 242 1.95 11.75 16.82
N THR A 243 2.40 12.65 15.95
CA THR A 243 3.67 12.52 15.24
C THR A 243 4.73 13.41 15.86
N LEU A 244 5.84 12.82 16.30
CA LEU A 244 7.05 13.53 16.70
C LEU A 244 8.08 13.46 15.59
N SER A 245 8.77 14.58 15.30
CA SER A 245 9.70 14.62 14.16
C SER A 245 11.06 15.14 14.57
N ALA A 246 12.09 14.65 13.87
CA ALA A 246 13.47 15.11 14.00
C ALA A 246 14.19 15.13 12.65
N ASP A 247 15.13 16.05 12.49
CA ASP A 247 16.02 16.12 11.34
C ASP A 247 17.36 15.49 11.68
N ILE A 248 17.73 14.41 10.98
CA ILE A 248 18.99 13.69 11.12
C ILE A 248 19.91 14.15 10.01
N LYS A 249 21.10 14.64 10.38
CA LYS A 249 22.10 15.16 9.43
C LYS A 249 23.22 14.16 9.20
N SER A 250 23.78 14.14 8.00
CA SER A 250 24.94 13.30 7.66
C SER A 250 26.19 13.58 8.50
N THR A 251 26.24 14.75 9.13
CA THR A 251 27.37 15.17 10.01
C THR A 251 27.32 14.58 11.42
N GLU A 252 26.30 13.78 11.75
CA GLU A 252 26.23 13.09 13.03
C GLU A 252 27.39 12.10 13.21
N PRO A 253 28.06 12.08 14.38
CA PRO A 253 29.33 11.36 14.56
C PRO A 253 29.31 9.85 14.32
N SER A 254 28.12 9.24 14.34
CA SER A 254 27.94 7.78 14.22
C SER A 254 27.47 7.34 12.84
N ILE A 255 27.42 8.24 11.86
CA ILE A 255 26.86 7.97 10.54
C ILE A 255 28.00 7.93 9.51
N GLY A 256 28.12 6.80 8.82
CA GLY A 256 28.94 6.64 7.63
C GLY A 256 28.11 6.80 6.35
N SER A 257 28.76 7.23 5.25
CA SER A 257 28.13 7.26 3.94
C SER A 257 28.05 5.86 3.32
N ASP A 258 27.04 5.63 2.49
CA ASP A 258 26.79 4.39 1.71
C ASP A 258 26.55 3.12 2.56
N VAL A 259 26.24 3.28 3.85
CA VAL A 259 25.88 2.18 4.74
C VAL A 259 24.56 2.49 5.46
N PRO A 260 23.69 1.47 5.66
CA PRO A 260 22.46 1.67 6.43
C PRO A 260 22.79 1.92 7.91
N VAL A 261 22.07 2.86 8.50
CA VAL A 261 22.14 3.23 9.91
C VAL A 261 20.82 2.84 10.57
N LEU A 262 20.90 2.09 11.66
CA LEU A 262 19.74 1.74 12.47
C LEU A 262 19.30 2.95 13.30
N VAL A 263 18.03 3.26 13.22
CA VAL A 263 17.32 4.17 14.10
C VAL A 263 16.37 3.35 14.95
N SER A 264 16.49 3.45 16.27
CA SER A 264 15.60 2.77 17.22
C SER A 264 14.91 3.83 18.06
N ALA A 265 13.60 3.78 18.15
CA ALA A 265 12.81 4.67 19.00
C ALA A 265 12.10 3.89 20.09
N THR A 266 11.99 4.48 21.30
CA THR A 266 11.34 3.86 22.46
C THR A 266 10.57 4.91 23.24
N ILE A 267 9.29 4.65 23.53
CA ILE A 267 8.46 5.46 24.42
C ILE A 267 8.97 5.30 25.86
N LEU A 268 9.04 6.42 26.57
CA LEU A 268 9.36 6.49 28.00
C LEU A 268 8.18 7.14 28.73
N SER A 269 7.38 6.34 29.40
CA SER A 269 6.26 6.80 30.22
C SER A 269 6.02 5.85 31.39
N ASP A 270 5.73 6.40 32.56
CA ASP A 270 5.31 5.65 33.76
C ASP A 270 3.78 5.39 33.77
N LYS A 271 3.05 5.89 32.80
CA LYS A 271 1.61 5.73 32.63
C LYS A 271 1.23 4.67 31.61
N ASP A 272 2.15 4.32 30.74
CA ASP A 272 1.98 3.27 29.76
C ASP A 272 2.03 1.90 30.44
N GLU A 273 1.04 1.05 30.19
CA GLU A 273 0.91 -0.25 30.84
C GLU A 273 1.44 -1.40 29.97
N ILE A 274 1.77 -1.15 28.68
CA ILE A 274 2.22 -2.18 27.74
C ILE A 274 3.58 -1.84 27.12
N ASP A 275 4.65 -2.24 27.76
CA ASP A 275 6.03 -1.96 27.30
C ASP A 275 6.40 -2.64 25.97
N SER A 276 5.71 -3.72 25.57
CA SER A 276 6.10 -4.54 24.43
C SER A 276 5.86 -3.90 23.06
N ASN A 277 5.03 -2.85 22.98
CA ASN A 277 4.70 -2.09 21.76
C ASN A 277 5.37 -0.70 21.74
N ASN A 278 6.19 -0.40 22.74
CA ASN A 278 6.83 0.89 22.97
C ASN A 278 8.09 1.12 22.13
N SER A 279 8.57 0.14 21.40
CA SER A 279 9.82 0.28 20.63
C SER A 279 9.64 -0.15 19.18
N LYS A 280 10.28 0.61 18.27
CA LYS A 280 10.33 0.29 16.85
C LYS A 280 11.63 0.75 16.22
N ASP A 281 12.09 -0.03 15.25
CA ASP A 281 13.33 0.18 14.52
C ASP A 281 13.04 0.52 13.05
N ALA A 282 13.94 1.31 12.44
CA ALA A 282 13.94 1.57 11.01
C ALA A 282 15.35 1.81 10.50
N LEU A 283 15.59 1.64 9.21
CA LEU A 283 16.87 1.89 8.56
C LEU A 283 16.82 3.19 7.76
N MET A 284 17.90 3.96 7.83
CA MET A 284 18.12 5.13 6.99
C MET A 284 19.59 5.23 6.56
N GLY A 285 19.94 6.22 5.74
CA GLY A 285 21.35 6.48 5.47
C GLY A 285 21.61 7.65 4.54
N PHE A 286 22.90 7.89 4.28
CA PHE A 286 23.37 8.93 3.37
C PHE A 286 24.22 8.30 2.27
N TYR A 287 23.99 8.71 1.02
CA TYR A 287 24.65 8.13 -0.14
C TYR A 287 25.61 9.11 -0.82
N THR A 288 26.68 8.55 -1.38
CA THR A 288 27.61 9.24 -2.29
C THR A 288 27.51 8.64 -3.70
N GLU A 289 26.97 7.42 -3.84
CA GLU A 289 26.79 6.77 -5.14
C GLU A 289 25.36 6.24 -5.34
N THR A 290 24.97 6.15 -6.61
CA THR A 290 23.68 5.58 -7.05
C THR A 290 23.89 4.68 -8.27
N ARG A 291 22.86 3.95 -8.64
CA ARG A 291 22.84 3.12 -9.86
C ARG A 291 22.11 3.84 -11.00
N PRO A 292 22.44 3.51 -12.27
CA PRO A 292 21.65 4.02 -13.40
C PRO A 292 20.19 3.67 -13.24
N ARG A 293 19.30 4.65 -13.51
CA ARG A 293 17.85 4.49 -13.39
C ARG A 293 17.17 4.36 -14.72
N LYS A 294 16.16 3.47 -14.78
CA LYS A 294 15.13 3.39 -15.80
C LYS A 294 13.77 3.41 -15.11
N VAL A 295 12.82 4.18 -15.62
CA VAL A 295 11.47 4.35 -15.06
C VAL A 295 10.54 3.30 -15.64
N LEU A 296 9.73 2.65 -14.82
CA LEU A 296 8.62 1.83 -15.26
C LEU A 296 7.40 2.70 -15.56
N ILE A 297 6.82 2.51 -16.73
CA ILE A 297 5.53 3.08 -17.12
C ILE A 297 4.53 1.93 -17.27
N GLU A 298 3.52 1.89 -16.43
CA GLU A 298 2.37 0.98 -16.57
C GLU A 298 1.19 1.78 -17.09
N GLU A 299 0.81 1.55 -18.37
CA GLU A 299 -0.33 2.20 -19.02
C GLU A 299 -1.56 1.30 -18.89
N PHE A 300 -2.68 1.87 -18.49
CA PHE A 300 -3.99 1.22 -18.45
C PHE A 300 -4.84 1.73 -19.62
N THR A 301 -5.15 0.83 -20.53
CA THR A 301 -5.68 1.16 -21.84
C THR A 301 -6.76 0.17 -22.30
N GLY A 302 -7.25 0.32 -23.52
CA GLY A 302 -8.18 -0.63 -24.15
C GLY A 302 -8.64 -0.17 -25.52
N GLN A 303 -8.94 -1.14 -26.39
CA GLN A 303 -9.39 -0.89 -27.78
C GLN A 303 -10.65 0.00 -27.84
N ALA A 304 -11.58 -0.16 -26.89
CA ALA A 304 -12.82 0.64 -26.84
C ALA A 304 -12.65 2.05 -26.27
N CYS A 305 -11.45 2.42 -25.83
CA CYS A 305 -11.15 3.73 -25.23
C CYS A 305 -10.77 4.77 -26.28
N GLY A 306 -11.65 5.69 -26.58
CA GLY A 306 -11.42 6.71 -27.63
C GLY A 306 -10.35 7.77 -27.30
N ASN A 307 -9.92 7.89 -26.02
CA ASN A 307 -8.88 8.83 -25.60
C ASN A 307 -7.50 8.16 -25.46
N CYS A 308 -7.43 6.82 -25.46
CA CYS A 308 -6.20 6.07 -25.26
C CYS A 308 -5.15 6.29 -26.37
N PRO A 309 -5.48 6.46 -27.64
CA PRO A 309 -4.47 6.78 -28.67
C PRO A 309 -3.62 8.02 -28.38
N ARG A 310 -4.22 9.03 -27.74
CA ARG A 310 -3.49 10.22 -27.30
C ARG A 310 -2.48 9.90 -26.19
N ALA A 311 -2.87 9.06 -25.22
CA ALA A 311 -2.00 8.64 -24.14
C ALA A 311 -0.81 7.85 -24.68
N ILE A 312 -1.05 6.88 -25.55
CA ILE A 312 -0.03 6.09 -26.24
C ILE A 312 0.95 7.03 -26.97
N SER A 313 0.44 8.00 -27.75
CA SER A 313 1.28 8.99 -28.45
C SER A 313 2.12 9.84 -27.50
N THR A 314 1.59 10.19 -26.32
CA THR A 314 2.32 10.94 -25.28
C THR A 314 3.48 10.13 -24.73
N ILE A 315 3.26 8.86 -24.36
CA ILE A 315 4.30 7.95 -23.86
C ILE A 315 5.38 7.73 -24.93
N HIS A 316 4.97 7.45 -26.17
CA HIS A 316 5.87 7.24 -27.29
C HIS A 316 6.76 8.48 -27.55
N SER A 317 6.18 9.69 -27.58
CA SER A 317 6.94 10.93 -27.75
C SER A 317 7.95 11.16 -26.63
N CYS A 318 7.61 10.77 -25.41
CA CYS A 318 8.53 10.83 -24.28
C CYS A 318 9.65 9.79 -24.41
N ALA A 319 9.34 8.56 -24.86
CA ALA A 319 10.32 7.50 -25.10
C ALA A 319 11.33 7.86 -26.19
N GLU A 320 10.88 8.49 -27.29
CA GLU A 320 11.76 9.01 -28.34
C GLU A 320 12.71 10.10 -27.84
N LYS A 321 12.22 10.97 -26.96
CA LYS A 321 13.01 12.07 -26.39
C LYS A 321 14.03 11.57 -25.36
N TYR A 322 13.73 10.49 -24.64
CA TYR A 322 14.58 9.90 -23.59
C TYR A 322 14.88 8.42 -23.84
N PRO A 323 15.60 8.08 -24.90
CA PRO A 323 15.82 6.70 -25.31
C PRO A 323 16.52 5.89 -24.22
N GLY A 324 15.99 4.68 -23.95
CA GLY A 324 16.53 3.76 -22.95
C GLY A 324 16.30 4.17 -21.50
N LYS A 325 15.51 5.22 -21.23
CA LYS A 325 15.25 5.70 -19.86
C LYS A 325 13.92 5.23 -19.28
N MET A 326 13.11 4.51 -20.05
CA MET A 326 11.86 3.91 -19.57
C MET A 326 11.67 2.49 -20.10
N ALA A 327 10.88 1.70 -19.40
CA ALA A 327 10.24 0.49 -19.89
C ALA A 327 8.73 0.66 -19.76
N VAL A 328 7.97 0.18 -20.74
CA VAL A 328 6.52 0.38 -20.82
C VAL A 328 5.81 -0.96 -20.80
N ILE A 329 4.72 -1.06 -20.06
CA ILE A 329 3.77 -2.17 -20.08
C ILE A 329 2.38 -1.58 -20.29
N ALA A 330 1.70 -1.99 -21.35
CA ALA A 330 0.32 -1.61 -21.64
C ALA A 330 -0.63 -2.74 -21.15
N HIS A 331 -1.36 -2.46 -20.09
CA HIS A 331 -2.38 -3.32 -19.52
C HIS A 331 -3.74 -3.02 -20.12
N HIS A 332 -4.33 -3.97 -20.83
CA HIS A 332 -5.67 -3.82 -21.41
C HIS A 332 -6.76 -4.13 -20.39
N VAL A 333 -6.78 -3.34 -19.29
CA VAL A 333 -7.76 -3.38 -18.19
C VAL A 333 -8.06 -1.96 -17.69
N GLY A 334 -8.98 -1.82 -16.75
CA GLY A 334 -9.43 -0.51 -16.24
C GLY A 334 -10.55 0.12 -17.08
N TYR A 335 -10.97 -0.54 -18.18
CA TYR A 335 -12.08 -0.12 -19.03
C TYR A 335 -12.92 -1.33 -19.46
N LYS A 336 -13.05 -1.59 -20.75
CA LYS A 336 -13.79 -2.74 -21.28
C LYS A 336 -12.81 -3.84 -21.67
N LYS A 337 -13.18 -5.10 -21.42
CA LYS A 337 -12.45 -6.25 -21.95
C LYS A 337 -12.35 -6.19 -23.46
N ASP A 338 -11.19 -6.48 -24.01
CA ASP A 338 -10.89 -6.52 -25.44
C ASP A 338 -9.99 -7.71 -25.81
N ASP A 339 -9.54 -7.77 -27.07
CA ASP A 339 -8.75 -8.88 -27.61
C ASP A 339 -7.36 -9.03 -26.97
N PHE A 340 -6.86 -7.99 -26.33
CA PHE A 340 -5.53 -7.93 -25.70
C PHE A 340 -5.59 -8.03 -24.16
N THR A 341 -6.77 -8.18 -23.58
CA THR A 341 -6.94 -8.28 -22.12
C THR A 341 -6.30 -9.55 -21.58
N VAL A 342 -5.34 -9.42 -20.67
CA VAL A 342 -4.80 -10.49 -19.85
C VAL A 342 -5.60 -10.57 -18.55
N GLU A 343 -6.18 -11.74 -18.24
CA GLU A 343 -7.09 -11.90 -17.10
C GLU A 343 -6.43 -11.59 -15.74
N ALA A 344 -5.14 -11.92 -15.59
CA ALA A 344 -4.40 -11.64 -14.37
C ALA A 344 -4.24 -10.12 -14.09
N ASP A 345 -4.26 -9.27 -15.14
CA ASP A 345 -4.10 -7.83 -15.00
C ASP A 345 -5.28 -7.15 -14.29
N TYR A 346 -6.46 -7.81 -14.20
CA TYR A 346 -7.57 -7.27 -13.40
C TYR A 346 -7.20 -7.07 -11.92
N ALA A 347 -6.24 -7.81 -11.40
CA ALA A 347 -5.76 -7.59 -10.04
C ALA A 347 -5.07 -6.22 -9.86
N LEU A 348 -4.53 -5.64 -10.94
CA LEU A 348 -3.92 -4.31 -10.91
C LEU A 348 -4.95 -3.18 -10.83
N GLU A 349 -6.24 -3.46 -11.09
CA GLU A 349 -7.30 -2.49 -10.86
C GLU A 349 -7.42 -2.08 -9.38
N TRP A 350 -6.83 -2.87 -8.47
CA TRP A 350 -6.67 -2.49 -7.08
C TRP A 350 -5.98 -1.12 -6.89
N PHE A 351 -5.08 -0.73 -7.78
CA PHE A 351 -4.37 0.55 -7.74
C PHE A 351 -5.25 1.78 -8.02
N TYR A 352 -6.47 1.63 -8.54
CA TYR A 352 -7.40 2.76 -8.72
C TYR A 352 -8.00 3.24 -7.40
N GLY A 353 -8.05 2.40 -6.37
CA GLY A 353 -8.68 2.70 -5.10
C GLY A 353 -9.78 1.72 -4.75
N PRO A 354 -10.69 2.11 -3.84
CA PRO A 354 -11.85 1.30 -3.50
C PRO A 354 -12.73 1.01 -4.73
N ALA A 355 -13.27 -0.21 -4.82
CA ALA A 355 -14.04 -0.66 -6.00
C ALA A 355 -15.26 0.22 -6.35
N GLU A 356 -15.81 0.94 -5.36
CA GLU A 356 -16.91 1.89 -5.55
C GLU A 356 -16.53 3.17 -6.30
N GLU A 357 -15.25 3.52 -6.36
CA GLU A 357 -14.74 4.67 -7.12
C GLU A 357 -14.62 4.35 -8.62
N GLY A 358 -14.61 3.05 -8.94
CA GLY A 358 -14.54 2.54 -10.31
C GLY A 358 -13.15 2.70 -10.93
N THR A 359 -13.03 2.25 -12.17
CA THR A 359 -11.81 2.30 -12.98
C THR A 359 -12.00 3.19 -14.20
N SER A 360 -10.92 3.62 -14.83
CA SER A 360 -10.94 4.45 -16.02
C SER A 360 -9.72 4.22 -16.92
N ALA A 361 -9.86 4.49 -18.22
CA ALA A 361 -8.76 4.55 -19.17
C ALA A 361 -8.90 5.82 -20.04
N PRO A 362 -7.78 6.43 -20.50
CA PRO A 362 -6.40 6.07 -20.20
C PRO A 362 -5.98 6.47 -18.79
N ALA A 363 -5.20 5.62 -18.14
CA ALA A 363 -4.55 5.91 -16.87
C ALA A 363 -3.10 5.40 -16.89
N VAL A 364 -2.27 5.86 -15.96
CA VAL A 364 -0.85 5.52 -15.93
C VAL A 364 -0.33 5.47 -14.50
N MET A 365 0.67 4.60 -14.26
CA MET A 365 1.52 4.66 -13.09
C MET A 365 2.98 4.84 -13.52
N LEU A 366 3.73 5.68 -12.80
CA LEU A 366 5.16 5.83 -12.94
C LEU A 366 5.83 5.28 -11.69
N ASP A 367 6.55 4.16 -11.85
CA ASP A 367 7.19 3.43 -10.74
C ASP A 367 6.24 3.13 -9.57
N ARG A 368 4.95 2.99 -9.82
CA ARG A 368 3.88 2.80 -8.82
C ARG A 368 3.96 3.81 -7.67
N THR A 369 4.42 5.03 -7.98
CA THR A 369 4.63 6.09 -6.98
C THR A 369 3.50 7.11 -7.06
N ALA A 370 2.76 7.29 -5.97
CA ALA A 370 1.69 8.27 -5.89
C ALA A 370 2.24 9.71 -5.87
N LEU A 371 1.47 10.64 -6.44
CA LEU A 371 1.73 12.07 -6.27
C LEU A 371 1.53 12.49 -4.81
N PRO A 372 2.27 13.51 -4.32
CA PRO A 372 2.11 14.00 -2.96
C PRO A 372 0.64 14.30 -2.61
N GLY A 373 0.16 13.68 -1.54
CA GLY A 373 -1.22 13.82 -1.06
C GLY A 373 -2.24 12.87 -1.70
N ASN A 374 -1.87 12.11 -2.74
CA ASN A 374 -2.73 11.08 -3.31
C ASN A 374 -2.63 9.77 -2.52
N LYS A 375 -3.75 9.06 -2.44
CA LYS A 375 -3.86 7.74 -1.77
C LYS A 375 -3.66 6.55 -2.70
N VAL A 376 -3.43 6.81 -3.98
CA VAL A 376 -3.26 5.82 -5.03
C VAL A 376 -2.17 6.28 -6.00
N PRO A 377 -1.39 5.35 -6.59
CA PRO A 377 -0.37 5.68 -7.57
C PRO A 377 -0.95 5.92 -8.98
N MET A 378 -2.23 5.60 -9.20
CA MET A 378 -2.88 5.76 -10.49
C MET A 378 -3.11 7.23 -10.82
N GLU A 379 -2.67 7.64 -12.00
CA GLU A 379 -2.75 9.02 -12.50
C GLU A 379 -3.47 9.07 -13.87
N SER A 380 -4.15 10.18 -14.13
CA SER A 380 -4.62 10.46 -15.49
C SER A 380 -3.46 10.89 -16.36
N ILE A 381 -3.36 10.33 -17.57
CA ILE A 381 -2.36 10.75 -18.53
C ILE A 381 -2.87 11.90 -19.40
N GLY A 382 -2.14 13.00 -19.40
CA GLY A 382 -2.41 14.19 -20.19
C GLY A 382 -1.63 14.25 -21.50
N TYR A 383 -1.22 15.45 -21.88
CA TYR A 383 -0.33 15.72 -23.00
C TYR A 383 1.13 15.67 -22.56
N ILE A 384 2.05 15.66 -23.53
CA ILE A 384 3.50 15.56 -23.26
C ILE A 384 4.00 16.67 -22.31
N GLU A 385 3.42 17.86 -22.37
CA GLU A 385 3.79 19.01 -21.54
C GLU A 385 3.52 18.77 -20.05
N THR A 386 2.57 17.89 -19.70
CA THR A 386 2.27 17.52 -18.31
C THR A 386 2.91 16.20 -17.91
N PHE A 387 3.04 15.27 -18.84
CA PHE A 387 3.62 13.95 -18.60
C PHE A 387 5.15 14.00 -18.45
N GLU A 388 5.85 14.74 -19.33
CA GLU A 388 7.31 14.83 -19.32
C GLU A 388 7.89 15.33 -17.96
N PRO A 389 7.39 16.42 -17.36
CA PRO A 389 7.88 16.84 -16.04
C PRO A 389 7.70 15.76 -14.97
N ARG A 390 6.60 15.00 -15.03
CA ARG A 390 6.33 13.89 -14.11
C ARG A 390 7.30 12.72 -14.33
N PHE A 391 7.58 12.39 -15.58
CA PHE A 391 8.58 11.40 -15.97
C PHE A 391 9.99 11.80 -15.49
N LEU A 392 10.39 13.05 -15.72
CA LEU A 392 11.70 13.55 -15.27
C LEU A 392 11.84 13.53 -13.75
N GLN A 393 10.77 13.84 -13.02
CA GLN A 393 10.73 13.70 -11.55
C GLN A 393 10.95 12.23 -11.12
N ALA A 394 10.33 11.26 -11.78
CA ALA A 394 10.54 9.86 -11.51
C ALA A 394 11.96 9.40 -11.88
N LEU A 395 12.52 9.91 -12.97
CA LEU A 395 13.87 9.59 -13.42
C LEU A 395 14.97 10.14 -12.48
N ASP A 396 14.71 11.26 -11.80
CA ASP A 396 15.64 11.90 -10.86
C ASP A 396 15.68 11.22 -9.48
N VAL A 397 14.77 10.30 -9.21
CA VAL A 397 14.78 9.51 -7.96
C VAL A 397 16.03 8.62 -7.93
N PRO A 398 16.84 8.64 -6.87
CA PRO A 398 18.04 7.82 -6.79
C PRO A 398 17.72 6.33 -6.78
N ALA A 399 18.44 5.54 -7.57
CA ALA A 399 18.34 4.09 -7.59
C ALA A 399 19.52 3.45 -6.85
N PHE A 400 19.26 2.41 -6.06
CA PHE A 400 20.24 1.67 -5.26
C PHE A 400 20.34 0.20 -5.66
N VAL A 401 19.61 -0.20 -6.70
CA VAL A 401 19.60 -1.57 -7.23
C VAL A 401 19.73 -1.52 -8.75
N THR A 402 20.46 -2.48 -9.33
CA THR A 402 20.45 -2.73 -10.77
C THR A 402 19.50 -3.89 -11.09
N VAL A 403 18.97 -3.89 -12.30
CA VAL A 403 18.21 -5.00 -12.88
C VAL A 403 18.76 -5.23 -14.28
N ASN A 404 19.09 -6.48 -14.60
CA ASN A 404 19.48 -6.90 -15.93
C ASN A 404 18.62 -8.09 -16.32
N VAL A 405 18.15 -8.13 -17.56
CA VAL A 405 17.31 -9.19 -18.07
C VAL A 405 17.90 -9.77 -19.36
N LEU A 406 18.01 -11.08 -19.41
CA LEU A 406 18.52 -11.81 -20.58
C LEU A 406 17.49 -12.87 -20.99
N PRO A 407 16.64 -12.58 -21.98
CA PRO A 407 15.69 -13.54 -22.53
C PRO A 407 16.31 -14.32 -23.69
N VAL A 408 16.19 -15.63 -23.66
CA VAL A 408 16.63 -16.53 -24.75
C VAL A 408 15.46 -17.40 -25.20
N TYR A 409 15.08 -17.29 -26.45
CA TYR A 409 14.03 -18.08 -27.05
C TYR A 409 14.62 -19.31 -27.78
N SER A 410 14.08 -20.48 -27.51
CA SER A 410 14.44 -21.74 -28.18
C SER A 410 13.29 -22.73 -28.11
N GLU A 411 12.99 -23.40 -29.22
CA GLU A 411 12.06 -24.54 -29.27
C GLU A 411 10.66 -24.26 -28.63
N SER A 412 10.09 -23.09 -28.86
CA SER A 412 8.82 -22.60 -28.27
C SER A 412 8.84 -22.26 -26.76
N GLU A 413 10.02 -22.22 -26.16
CA GLU A 413 10.19 -21.76 -24.77
C GLU A 413 11.05 -20.49 -24.72
N MET A 414 10.71 -19.60 -23.78
CA MET A 414 11.51 -18.44 -23.42
C MET A 414 12.17 -18.71 -22.05
N LYS A 415 13.49 -18.76 -22.03
CA LYS A 415 14.26 -18.74 -20.78
C LYS A 415 14.62 -17.30 -20.47
N ILE A 416 14.26 -16.87 -19.28
CA ILE A 416 14.45 -15.50 -18.83
C ILE A 416 15.36 -15.54 -17.61
N LYS A 417 16.58 -15.05 -17.77
CA LYS A 417 17.51 -14.87 -16.65
C LYS A 417 17.48 -13.41 -16.23
N VAL A 418 17.22 -13.16 -14.95
CA VAL A 418 17.26 -11.81 -14.36
C VAL A 418 18.29 -11.78 -13.26
N THR A 419 19.17 -10.79 -13.33
CA THR A 419 20.24 -10.56 -12.35
C THR A 419 20.28 -9.11 -11.93
N GLY A 420 20.91 -8.83 -10.82
CA GLY A 420 21.17 -7.46 -10.38
C GLY A 420 22.03 -7.42 -9.13
N ASP A 421 22.51 -6.24 -8.80
CA ASP A 421 23.21 -5.94 -7.56
C ASP A 421 22.57 -4.75 -6.86
N ALA A 422 22.68 -4.71 -5.54
CA ALA A 422 22.17 -3.64 -4.70
C ALA A 422 23.32 -2.99 -3.93
N LEU A 423 23.27 -1.67 -3.82
CA LEU A 423 24.09 -0.95 -2.85
C LEU A 423 23.59 -1.25 -1.42
N PRO A 424 24.45 -1.20 -0.39
CA PRO A 424 24.05 -1.54 0.98
C PRO A 424 22.82 -0.77 1.49
N LEU A 425 22.67 0.50 1.06
CA LEU A 425 21.52 1.35 1.41
C LEU A 425 20.18 0.89 0.82
N PHE A 426 20.19 -0.04 -0.14
CA PHE A 426 18.94 -0.56 -0.70
C PHE A 426 18.03 -1.18 0.37
N LYS A 427 18.60 -1.78 1.42
CA LYS A 427 17.83 -2.32 2.56
C LYS A 427 17.04 -1.25 3.33
N ALA A 428 17.47 0.01 3.28
CA ALA A 428 16.75 1.11 3.92
C ALA A 428 15.56 1.61 3.08
N VAL A 429 15.63 1.46 1.75
CA VAL A 429 14.58 1.93 0.83
C VAL A 429 13.60 0.84 0.42
N CYS A 430 14.00 -0.44 0.47
CA CYS A 430 13.19 -1.60 0.12
C CYS A 430 13.52 -2.78 1.05
N PRO A 431 12.85 -2.89 2.20
CA PRO A 431 13.09 -3.99 3.16
C PRO A 431 12.67 -5.36 2.63
N GLU A 432 11.62 -5.43 1.83
CA GLU A 432 11.01 -6.67 1.32
C GLU A 432 10.93 -6.65 -0.21
N PRO A 433 12.09 -6.76 -0.90
CA PRO A 433 12.15 -6.65 -2.35
C PRO A 433 11.44 -7.82 -3.04
N ARG A 434 10.74 -7.49 -4.12
CA ARG A 434 10.05 -8.44 -5.01
C ARG A 434 10.47 -8.20 -6.45
N ILE A 435 10.62 -9.29 -7.19
CA ILE A 435 10.89 -9.24 -8.63
C ILE A 435 9.59 -9.45 -9.40
N ASN A 436 9.34 -8.58 -10.37
CA ASN A 436 8.21 -8.67 -11.29
C ASN A 436 8.76 -8.83 -12.72
N ILE A 437 8.15 -9.72 -13.50
CA ILE A 437 8.56 -9.99 -14.88
C ILE A 437 7.32 -10.11 -15.76
N PHE A 438 7.30 -9.33 -16.84
CA PHE A 438 6.23 -9.31 -17.83
C PHE A 438 6.81 -9.56 -19.24
N ILE A 439 6.05 -10.24 -20.08
CA ILE A 439 6.31 -10.34 -21.51
C ILE A 439 5.35 -9.39 -22.22
N VAL A 440 5.89 -8.44 -22.96
CA VAL A 440 5.11 -7.52 -23.77
C VAL A 440 5.38 -7.74 -25.24
N GLU A 441 4.43 -7.39 -26.11
CA GLU A 441 4.53 -7.54 -27.55
C GLU A 441 4.25 -6.21 -28.25
N ASP A 442 5.08 -5.85 -29.20
CA ASP A 442 4.92 -4.70 -30.09
C ASP A 442 4.30 -5.10 -31.42
N GLY A 443 3.71 -4.11 -32.11
CA GLY A 443 3.28 -4.27 -33.48
C GLY A 443 2.02 -5.12 -33.66
N LEU A 444 1.13 -5.13 -32.68
CA LEU A 444 -0.16 -5.80 -32.77
C LEU A 444 -1.16 -4.94 -33.50
N GLU A 445 -1.58 -5.38 -34.69
CA GLU A 445 -2.62 -4.70 -35.47
C GLU A 445 -4.01 -5.01 -34.91
N GLY A 446 -4.83 -3.99 -34.75
CA GLY A 446 -6.18 -4.15 -34.25
C GLY A 446 -7.02 -2.87 -34.34
N TRP A 447 -8.33 -3.03 -34.14
CA TRP A 447 -9.23 -1.89 -34.06
C TRP A 447 -8.95 -1.02 -32.81
N GLN A 448 -9.13 0.28 -32.95
CA GLN A 448 -9.02 1.23 -31.84
C GLN A 448 -10.06 2.35 -31.95
N ALA A 449 -10.85 2.54 -30.91
CA ALA A 449 -11.79 3.65 -30.83
C ALA A 449 -11.06 5.01 -30.91
N GLY A 450 -11.68 5.98 -31.58
CA GLY A 450 -11.11 7.31 -31.77
C GLY A 450 -10.13 7.43 -32.92
N ILE A 451 -9.80 6.34 -33.59
CA ILE A 451 -8.98 6.31 -34.81
C ILE A 451 -9.88 5.98 -35.99
N SER A 452 -9.66 6.68 -37.13
CA SER A 452 -10.46 6.50 -38.35
C SER A 452 -9.97 5.38 -39.26
N SER A 453 -8.77 4.87 -39.08
CA SER A 453 -8.23 3.72 -39.80
C SER A 453 -8.75 2.41 -39.17
N GLU A 454 -8.94 1.36 -39.99
CA GLU A 454 -9.32 0.04 -39.49
C GLU A 454 -8.19 -0.64 -38.74
N ASP A 455 -6.93 -0.25 -39.04
CA ASP A 455 -5.72 -0.83 -38.44
C ASP A 455 -5.02 0.23 -37.58
N PHE A 456 -4.89 -0.07 -36.29
CA PHE A 456 -4.09 0.66 -35.32
C PHE A 456 -3.04 -0.29 -34.77
N THR A 457 -1.79 0.19 -34.71
CA THR A 457 -0.69 -0.62 -34.18
C THR A 457 -0.55 -0.39 -32.68
N HIS A 458 -0.85 -1.42 -31.89
CA HIS A 458 -0.65 -1.43 -30.44
C HIS A 458 0.78 -1.88 -30.11
N SER A 459 1.39 -1.25 -29.10
CA SER A 459 2.75 -1.53 -28.65
C SER A 459 2.81 -1.76 -27.16
N HIS A 460 3.84 -2.47 -26.70
CA HIS A 460 4.09 -2.81 -25.30
C HIS A 460 2.93 -3.56 -24.63
N VAL A 461 2.08 -4.23 -25.40
CA VAL A 461 0.90 -4.93 -24.90
C VAL A 461 1.31 -6.10 -24.02
N ASN A 462 0.87 -6.14 -22.76
CA ASN A 462 1.12 -7.28 -21.89
C ASN A 462 0.53 -8.56 -22.48
N ARG A 463 1.35 -9.61 -22.54
CA ARG A 463 0.97 -10.95 -23.03
C ARG A 463 1.00 -11.99 -21.92
N LEU A 464 1.88 -11.81 -20.94
CA LEU A 464 2.06 -12.78 -19.87
C LEU A 464 2.73 -12.14 -18.64
N ASN A 465 2.18 -12.42 -17.49
CA ASN A 465 2.81 -12.17 -16.20
C ASN A 465 3.59 -13.43 -15.82
N VAL A 466 4.92 -13.34 -15.85
CA VAL A 466 5.81 -14.49 -15.62
C VAL A 466 5.90 -14.83 -14.12
N THR A 467 5.89 -13.80 -13.29
CA THR A 467 5.84 -13.88 -11.82
C THR A 467 4.40 -13.74 -11.33
N GLU A 468 4.18 -13.89 -10.03
CA GLU A 468 2.94 -13.42 -9.40
C GLU A 468 2.70 -11.95 -9.76
N ILE A 469 1.43 -11.52 -9.81
CA ILE A 469 1.05 -10.19 -10.32
C ILE A 469 1.68 -9.03 -9.53
N PHE A 470 1.93 -9.22 -8.23
CA PHE A 470 2.66 -8.27 -7.37
C PHE A 470 4.11 -8.73 -7.11
N GLY A 471 4.65 -9.59 -7.96
CA GLY A 471 6.02 -10.07 -7.94
C GLY A 471 6.29 -11.22 -6.98
N ASP A 472 7.38 -11.91 -7.21
CA ASP A 472 7.91 -12.96 -6.34
C ASP A 472 8.92 -12.37 -5.34
N PRO A 473 8.98 -12.83 -4.09
CA PRO A 473 10.03 -12.40 -3.15
C PRO A 473 11.43 -12.71 -3.69
N VAL A 474 12.35 -11.80 -3.48
CA VAL A 474 13.75 -11.97 -3.89
C VAL A 474 14.71 -11.58 -2.77
N ASP A 475 15.64 -12.47 -2.44
CA ASP A 475 16.73 -12.22 -1.51
C ASP A 475 17.98 -11.78 -2.26
N PHE A 476 18.76 -10.89 -1.66
CA PHE A 476 20.03 -10.42 -2.18
C PHE A 476 21.19 -11.09 -1.42
N ASP A 477 21.78 -12.10 -2.05
CA ASP A 477 22.96 -12.79 -1.52
C ASP A 477 24.23 -12.00 -1.88
N ASN A 478 25.03 -11.62 -0.87
CA ASN A 478 26.22 -10.78 -1.07
C ASN A 478 25.95 -9.53 -1.94
N ASN A 479 24.80 -8.88 -1.72
CA ASN A 479 24.28 -7.73 -2.46
C ASN A 479 23.87 -8.01 -3.92
N GLY A 480 23.84 -9.26 -4.38
CA GLY A 480 23.38 -9.63 -5.71
C GLY A 480 22.18 -10.58 -5.68
N PHE A 481 21.46 -10.67 -6.77
CA PHE A 481 20.45 -11.69 -6.99
C PHE A 481 20.53 -12.27 -8.39
N GLU A 482 20.07 -13.53 -8.53
CA GLU A 482 19.87 -14.19 -9.81
C GLU A 482 18.58 -15.00 -9.73
N ARG A 483 17.74 -14.90 -10.75
CA ARG A 483 16.52 -15.70 -10.93
C ARG A 483 16.42 -16.16 -12.37
N GLU A 484 15.93 -17.37 -12.57
CA GLU A 484 15.68 -17.95 -13.89
C GLU A 484 14.24 -18.44 -13.97
N TYR A 485 13.58 -18.10 -15.07
CA TYR A 485 12.22 -18.50 -15.39
C TYR A 485 12.18 -19.15 -16.77
N THR A 486 11.30 -20.12 -16.95
CA THR A 486 11.07 -20.73 -18.26
C THR A 486 9.57 -20.72 -18.53
N VAL A 487 9.16 -20.11 -19.63
CA VAL A 487 7.77 -20.01 -20.03
C VAL A 487 7.57 -20.51 -21.46
N LYS A 488 6.39 -21.06 -21.73
CA LYS A 488 5.99 -21.41 -23.10
C LYS A 488 5.54 -20.15 -23.83
N VAL A 489 6.08 -19.96 -25.02
CA VAL A 489 5.69 -18.89 -25.92
C VAL A 489 4.54 -19.36 -26.79
N SER A 490 3.44 -18.60 -26.83
CA SER A 490 2.33 -18.91 -27.71
C SER A 490 2.77 -18.86 -29.18
N PRO A 491 2.35 -19.82 -30.02
CA PRO A 491 2.62 -19.77 -31.47
C PRO A 491 1.98 -18.58 -32.18
N GLU A 492 1.04 -17.91 -31.54
CA GLU A 492 0.40 -16.69 -32.05
C GLU A 492 1.23 -15.44 -31.82
N TRP A 493 2.26 -15.47 -30.98
CA TRP A 493 3.11 -14.33 -30.68
C TRP A 493 4.27 -14.21 -31.67
N ASN A 494 4.56 -12.97 -32.09
CA ASN A 494 5.73 -12.70 -32.90
C ASN A 494 6.97 -12.56 -32.00
N VAL A 495 7.80 -13.60 -31.91
CA VAL A 495 8.99 -13.61 -31.05
C VAL A 495 9.92 -12.41 -31.29
N GLY A 496 10.05 -11.95 -32.54
CA GLY A 496 10.88 -10.79 -32.88
C GLY A 496 10.35 -9.46 -32.30
N ASN A 497 9.08 -9.43 -31.90
CA ASN A 497 8.42 -8.27 -31.31
C ASN A 497 8.26 -8.38 -29.79
N LEU A 498 8.68 -9.50 -29.18
CA LEU A 498 8.61 -9.68 -27.73
C LEU A 498 9.72 -8.91 -27.04
N GLU A 499 9.34 -8.21 -25.99
CA GLU A 499 10.24 -7.59 -25.02
C GLU A 499 9.89 -8.10 -23.63
N ILE A 500 10.90 -8.37 -22.83
CA ILE A 500 10.76 -8.78 -21.44
C ILE A 500 11.06 -7.56 -20.59
N VAL A 501 10.08 -7.16 -19.75
CA VAL A 501 10.22 -6.10 -18.76
C VAL A 501 10.36 -6.74 -17.39
N ALA A 502 11.44 -6.42 -16.68
CA ALA A 502 11.67 -6.88 -15.31
C ALA A 502 11.95 -5.68 -14.40
N PHE A 503 11.42 -5.71 -13.18
CA PHE A 503 11.66 -4.65 -12.20
C PHE A 503 11.70 -5.18 -10.78
N ILE A 504 12.40 -4.45 -9.91
CA ILE A 504 12.41 -4.67 -8.47
C ILE A 504 11.49 -3.64 -7.84
N GLY A 505 10.52 -4.12 -7.07
CA GLY A 505 9.56 -3.33 -6.32
C GLY A 505 9.29 -3.92 -4.95
N GLU A 506 8.31 -3.36 -4.26
CA GLU A 506 7.73 -3.90 -3.04
C GLU A 506 6.20 -4.00 -3.17
N TYR A 507 5.56 -4.71 -2.25
CA TYR A 507 4.12 -4.86 -2.22
C TYR A 507 3.60 -4.82 -0.79
N ASP A 508 2.77 -3.84 -0.49
CA ASP A 508 2.00 -3.73 0.74
C ASP A 508 0.50 -3.91 0.42
N PRO A 509 -0.13 -5.02 0.83
CA PRO A 509 -1.55 -5.25 0.55
C PRO A 509 -2.48 -4.28 1.31
N SER A 510 -1.96 -3.56 2.30
CA SER A 510 -2.73 -2.58 3.10
C SER A 510 -2.59 -1.15 2.60
N ASP A 511 -1.51 -0.83 1.86
CA ASP A 511 -1.22 0.52 1.35
C ASP A 511 -0.83 0.50 -0.13
N ARG A 512 -1.68 1.02 -0.98
CA ARG A 512 -1.43 1.15 -2.42
C ARG A 512 -0.23 2.02 -2.77
N THR A 513 0.13 2.96 -1.89
CA THR A 513 1.28 3.86 -2.06
C THR A 513 2.60 3.24 -1.60
N GLY A 514 2.54 2.12 -0.89
CA GLY A 514 3.68 1.31 -0.44
C GLY A 514 4.19 0.31 -1.47
N CYS A 515 3.67 0.32 -2.71
CA CYS A 515 4.02 -0.65 -3.76
C CYS A 515 5.03 -0.11 -4.79
N LYS A 516 6.01 0.66 -4.35
CA LYS A 516 6.96 1.38 -5.23
C LYS A 516 7.87 0.47 -6.05
N VAL A 517 8.28 0.95 -7.23
CA VAL A 517 9.31 0.34 -8.06
C VAL A 517 10.62 1.10 -7.92
N PHE A 518 11.70 0.38 -7.65
CA PHE A 518 13.02 0.96 -7.34
C PHE A 518 13.96 1.02 -8.53
N ASN A 519 13.82 0.11 -9.48
CA ASN A 519 14.48 0.17 -10.79
C ASN A 519 13.87 -0.88 -11.73
N THR A 520 14.00 -0.67 -13.04
CA THR A 520 13.50 -1.56 -14.08
C THR A 520 14.53 -1.79 -15.18
N ALA A 521 14.36 -2.89 -15.92
CA ALA A 521 15.09 -3.20 -17.13
C ALA A 521 14.14 -3.80 -18.17
N SER A 522 14.51 -3.68 -19.44
CA SER A 522 13.82 -4.36 -20.50
C SER A 522 14.82 -4.85 -21.56
N ALA A 523 14.52 -5.99 -22.18
CA ALA A 523 15.32 -6.54 -23.26
C ALA A 523 14.44 -7.29 -24.27
N ARG A 524 14.78 -7.19 -25.55
CA ARG A 524 14.15 -7.97 -26.61
C ARG A 524 14.60 -9.41 -26.58
N ALA A 525 13.71 -10.31 -26.96
CA ALA A 525 14.01 -11.73 -27.03
C ALA A 525 15.02 -12.05 -28.13
N TYR A 526 16.00 -12.89 -27.81
CA TYR A 526 16.96 -13.42 -28.77
C TYR A 526 16.58 -14.85 -29.18
N ASN A 527 16.71 -15.16 -30.47
CA ASN A 527 16.56 -16.52 -30.95
C ASN A 527 17.93 -17.25 -30.86
N SER A 528 18.03 -18.25 -30.01
CA SER A 528 19.27 -19.01 -29.79
C SER A 528 19.82 -19.74 -31.03
N SER A 529 18.99 -19.91 -32.06
CA SER A 529 19.44 -20.52 -33.34
C SER A 529 20.23 -19.54 -34.22
N VAL A 530 20.39 -18.25 -33.84
CA VAL A 530 20.99 -17.18 -34.65
C VAL A 530 22.10 -16.40 -33.92
N ALA A 531 22.28 -16.55 -32.62
CA ALA A 531 23.24 -15.73 -31.88
C ALA A 531 24.22 -16.57 -31.03
N GLU A 532 25.52 -16.57 -31.42
CA GLU A 532 26.55 -16.40 -30.38
C GLU A 532 26.17 -15.10 -29.63
N VAL A 533 25.91 -15.19 -28.31
CA VAL A 533 25.68 -14.01 -27.47
C VAL A 533 26.96 -13.19 -27.53
N GLU A 534 26.95 -12.12 -28.31
CA GLU A 534 27.99 -11.11 -28.19
C GLU A 534 27.76 -10.46 -26.82
N ASP A 535 28.56 -10.91 -25.85
CA ASP A 535 28.60 -10.23 -24.54
C ASP A 535 29.20 -8.83 -24.76
N ASP A 536 28.34 -7.83 -24.92
CA ASP A 536 28.73 -6.44 -25.11
C ASP A 536 29.15 -5.76 -23.79
N THR A 537 29.31 -6.53 -22.72
CA THR A 537 29.86 -6.02 -21.46
C THR A 537 31.32 -5.62 -21.68
N ILE A 538 31.60 -4.33 -21.60
CA ILE A 538 32.97 -3.82 -21.73
C ILE A 538 33.75 -4.23 -20.48
N VAL A 539 34.73 -5.13 -20.65
CA VAL A 539 35.61 -5.59 -19.56
C VAL A 539 36.65 -4.53 -19.24
N SER A 540 37.14 -3.83 -20.26
CA SER A 540 38.10 -2.75 -20.09
C SER A 540 37.98 -1.70 -21.18
N THR A 541 38.24 -0.45 -20.82
CA THR A 541 38.33 0.67 -21.76
C THR A 541 39.70 1.31 -21.64
N GLU A 542 40.42 1.41 -22.75
CA GLU A 542 41.69 2.11 -22.82
C GLU A 542 41.61 3.24 -23.84
N TYR A 543 42.41 4.28 -23.62
CA TYR A 543 42.48 5.44 -24.51
C TYR A 543 43.91 5.61 -25.03
N PHE A 544 44.03 5.90 -26.33
CA PHE A 544 45.32 6.13 -27.00
C PHE A 544 45.25 7.39 -27.86
N THR A 545 46.37 8.10 -27.99
CA THR A 545 46.58 9.13 -29.01
C THR A 545 46.70 8.49 -30.40
N LEU A 546 46.65 9.29 -31.46
CA LEU A 546 46.82 8.77 -32.83
C LEU A 546 48.18 8.12 -33.10
N ASP A 547 49.19 8.47 -32.32
CA ASP A 547 50.54 7.91 -32.37
C ASP A 547 50.69 6.63 -31.50
N GLY A 548 49.61 6.16 -30.91
CA GLY A 548 49.57 4.89 -30.15
C GLY A 548 50.05 5.04 -28.69
N ILE A 549 50.19 6.24 -28.17
CA ILE A 549 50.57 6.48 -26.77
C ILE A 549 49.32 6.40 -25.88
N LYS A 550 49.39 5.63 -24.80
CA LYS A 550 48.26 5.51 -23.84
C LYS A 550 47.96 6.85 -23.21
N ALA A 551 46.69 7.24 -23.20
CA ALA A 551 46.20 8.54 -22.75
C ALA A 551 45.13 8.38 -21.68
N THR A 552 44.85 9.46 -20.96
CA THR A 552 43.68 9.48 -20.07
C THR A 552 42.42 9.82 -20.85
N PRO A 553 41.24 9.46 -20.38
CA PRO A 553 39.96 9.73 -21.06
C PRO A 553 39.69 11.25 -21.25
N TYR A 554 40.41 12.11 -20.52
CA TYR A 554 40.27 13.56 -20.55
C TYR A 554 41.38 14.29 -21.32
N ALA A 555 42.30 13.54 -21.94
CA ALA A 555 43.37 14.17 -22.73
C ALA A 555 42.76 14.92 -23.94
N ARG A 556 43.24 16.16 -24.19
CA ARG A 556 42.77 16.97 -25.30
C ARG A 556 43.26 16.44 -26.64
N GLY A 557 42.42 16.56 -27.66
CA GLY A 557 42.75 16.16 -29.01
C GLY A 557 41.96 14.97 -29.52
N ILE A 558 42.49 14.28 -30.50
CA ILE A 558 41.87 13.07 -31.06
C ILE A 558 42.40 11.86 -30.30
N LEU A 559 41.51 11.10 -29.69
CA LEU A 559 41.81 9.85 -29.01
C LEU A 559 41.14 8.67 -29.72
N ILE A 560 41.73 7.48 -29.60
CA ILE A 560 41.15 6.20 -29.95
C ILE A 560 40.79 5.53 -28.63
N ARG A 561 39.49 5.36 -28.39
CA ARG A 561 38.96 4.53 -27.31
C ARG A 561 38.95 3.08 -27.79
N ILE A 562 39.52 2.20 -27.00
CA ILE A 562 39.53 0.75 -27.26
C ILE A 562 38.77 0.08 -26.13
N ASP A 563 37.61 -0.54 -26.48
CA ASP A 563 36.83 -1.34 -25.55
C ASP A 563 37.10 -2.81 -25.82
N SER A 564 37.43 -3.57 -24.79
CA SER A 564 37.63 -5.01 -24.83
C SER A 564 36.46 -5.74 -24.20
N TYR A 565 36.04 -6.84 -24.78
CA TYR A 565 34.91 -7.66 -24.37
C TYR A 565 35.37 -9.04 -23.82
N PRO A 566 34.53 -9.74 -23.03
CA PRO A 566 34.89 -11.03 -22.41
C PRO A 566 35.27 -12.13 -23.43
N ASP A 567 34.70 -12.06 -24.62
CA ASP A 567 34.93 -12.99 -25.75
C ASP A 567 36.24 -12.72 -26.54
N GLY A 568 37.01 -11.69 -26.12
CA GLY A 568 38.23 -11.25 -26.77
C GLY A 568 38.02 -10.27 -27.93
N ARG A 569 36.77 -9.90 -28.29
CA ARG A 569 36.52 -8.82 -29.25
C ARG A 569 37.09 -7.50 -28.74
N VAL A 570 37.46 -6.65 -29.69
CA VAL A 570 37.93 -5.29 -29.40
C VAL A 570 37.25 -4.31 -30.34
N SER A 571 36.52 -3.33 -29.78
CA SER A 571 36.00 -2.21 -30.56
C SER A 571 36.93 -1.00 -30.49
N ARG A 572 36.92 -0.18 -31.55
CA ARG A 572 37.76 1.03 -31.62
C ARG A 572 36.90 2.21 -32.02
N THR A 573 36.83 3.19 -31.17
CA THR A 573 36.01 4.38 -31.39
C THR A 573 36.89 5.63 -31.36
N LYS A 574 36.77 6.48 -32.38
CA LYS A 574 37.44 7.79 -32.43
C LYS A 574 36.67 8.80 -31.58
N ILE A 575 37.33 9.40 -30.61
CA ILE A 575 36.78 10.45 -29.74
C ILE A 575 37.55 11.77 -30.00
N ILE A 576 36.83 12.89 -30.03
CA ILE A 576 37.42 14.23 -30.16
C ILE A 576 37.12 14.99 -28.87
N ASN A 577 38.12 15.15 -28.02
CA ASN A 577 38.05 15.97 -26.82
C ASN A 577 38.55 17.39 -27.14
N ARG A 578 37.69 18.39 -26.99
CA ARG A 578 37.96 19.82 -27.28
C ARG A 578 38.54 20.56 -26.09
#